data_b00e1e371fbd1eab168974ba77ba005a
#
_entry.id   b00e1e371fbd1eab168974ba77ba005a
#
_cell.length_a   1.000
_cell.length_b   1.000
_cell.length_c   1.000
_cell.angle_alpha   90.00
_cell.angle_beta   90.00
_cell.angle_gamma   90.00
#
_symmetry.space_group_name_H-M   'P 1'
#
loop_
_entity.id
_entity.type
_entity.pdbx_description
1 polymer ?
#
loop_
_entity_poly.entity_id
_entity_poly.type
_entity_poly.pdbx_seq_one_letter_code
_entity_poly.pdbx_strand_id
1 'polypeptide(L)'
;MIIFARETTQYYTSRSQRWKETLVPDRFKSGTIVEIRDHLKKVREQCDILMLAQIASLHTKLDDMSVVLHQTASWMRQSNLAASQLHESNLRKLLSIDSRSTNTGPDALDSLGSLLRNSFPQRQSIGVNPEPPSLGLLKVDRDFSSWWEAQNSCLLPAGGANWRSGRSAGTLNWLSEGALLVIKKLQEQRTQVAYYLVQSTPLIGKIHRRSLRDVTAELVFQIAVMREDGFRGELDSLETLVNSSAWNEDSAGKFLEAARTLLLGIFSTFTAQCQVWIVIDRLDQCSWSDDDEKDEDDVRNALGILLSVISEVACCVEILVTVDAPFANRFATHSSPLSKRERECLMLKPQWRRESGKGRLS
;
A
#
# COMPACT_ATOMS: atom_id res chain seq x y z
N MET A 1 -15.79 -59.45 -11.96
CA MET A 1 -16.30 -58.67 -13.11
C MET A 1 -15.43 -58.83 -14.36
N ILE A 2 -14.11 -58.66 -14.29
CA ILE A 2 -13.18 -58.79 -15.44
C ILE A 2 -13.19 -60.19 -16.05
N ILE A 3 -13.25 -61.26 -15.24
CA ILE A 3 -13.29 -62.67 -15.69
C ILE A 3 -14.58 -62.95 -16.48
N PHE A 4 -15.73 -62.48 -15.96
CA PHE A 4 -17.03 -62.68 -16.62
C PHE A 4 -17.11 -61.91 -17.94
N ALA A 5 -16.64 -60.68 -18.03
CA ALA A 5 -16.57 -59.91 -19.27
C ALA A 5 -15.67 -60.60 -20.31
N ARG A 6 -14.56 -61.20 -19.87
CA ARG A 6 -13.63 -61.93 -20.74
C ARG A 6 -14.23 -63.21 -21.30
N GLU A 7 -14.94 -63.99 -20.47
CA GLU A 7 -15.61 -65.21 -20.90
C GLU A 7 -16.77 -64.92 -21.84
N THR A 8 -17.56 -63.87 -21.55
CA THR A 8 -18.66 -63.45 -22.42
C THR A 8 -18.14 -62.95 -23.77
N THR A 9 -17.05 -62.20 -23.79
CA THR A 9 -16.43 -61.73 -25.04
C THR A 9 -15.83 -62.88 -25.84
N GLN A 10 -15.19 -63.83 -25.19
CA GLN A 10 -14.68 -65.05 -25.84
C GLN A 10 -15.81 -65.90 -26.48
N TYR A 11 -16.94 -66.01 -25.80
CA TYR A 11 -18.12 -66.75 -26.30
C TYR A 11 -18.64 -66.07 -27.58
N TYR A 12 -18.81 -64.78 -27.61
CA TYR A 12 -19.35 -64.07 -28.77
C TYR A 12 -18.33 -63.85 -29.89
N THR A 13 -17.04 -63.97 -29.66
CA THR A 13 -16.01 -63.83 -30.71
C THR A 13 -15.67 -65.13 -31.42
N SER A 14 -16.10 -66.27 -30.88
CA SER A 14 -15.84 -67.54 -31.54
C SER A 14 -16.72 -67.70 -32.79
N ARG A 15 -16.05 -67.67 -33.94
CA ARG A 15 -16.68 -67.72 -35.28
C ARG A 15 -17.54 -68.95 -35.50
N SER A 16 -17.18 -70.05 -34.86
CA SER A 16 -17.91 -71.32 -34.98
C SER A 16 -19.24 -71.36 -34.19
N GLN A 17 -19.35 -70.61 -33.10
CA GLN A 17 -20.59 -70.47 -32.34
C GLN A 17 -21.61 -69.56 -33.02
N ARG A 18 -21.19 -68.50 -33.63
CA ARG A 18 -22.08 -67.62 -34.47
C ARG A 18 -22.73 -68.34 -35.60
N TRP A 19 -22.00 -69.24 -36.28
CA TRP A 19 -22.55 -70.04 -37.38
C TRP A 19 -23.58 -71.06 -36.89
N LYS A 20 -23.37 -71.67 -35.72
CA LYS A 20 -24.34 -72.60 -35.12
C LYS A 20 -25.65 -71.93 -34.72
N GLU A 21 -25.57 -70.73 -34.24
CA GLU A 21 -26.74 -69.90 -33.87
C GLU A 21 -27.52 -69.35 -35.05
N THR A 22 -26.85 -69.08 -36.15
CA THR A 22 -27.51 -68.54 -37.36
C THR A 22 -28.15 -69.61 -38.22
N LEU A 23 -27.64 -70.88 -38.14
CA LEU A 23 -28.09 -71.97 -39.00
C LEU A 23 -29.14 -72.90 -38.37
N VAL A 24 -29.49 -72.73 -37.11
CA VAL A 24 -30.50 -73.58 -36.41
C VAL A 24 -31.41 -72.71 -35.54
N PRO A 25 -32.31 -71.86 -36.19
CA PRO A 25 -33.18 -70.96 -35.45
C PRO A 25 -34.13 -71.65 -34.48
N ASP A 26 -34.54 -72.91 -34.75
CA ASP A 26 -35.57 -73.62 -33.99
C ASP A 26 -35.06 -74.25 -32.68
N ARG A 27 -33.76 -74.17 -32.38
CA ARG A 27 -33.22 -74.75 -31.13
C ARG A 27 -33.22 -73.81 -29.94
N PHE A 28 -33.35 -72.49 -30.15
CA PHE A 28 -33.52 -71.60 -29.05
C PHE A 28 -34.97 -71.61 -28.58
N LYS A 29 -35.25 -72.38 -27.57
CA LYS A 29 -36.53 -72.31 -26.85
C LYS A 29 -36.72 -70.82 -26.47
N SER A 30 -37.87 -70.29 -26.80
CA SER A 30 -38.19 -68.86 -26.45
C SER A 30 -37.92 -68.48 -24.98
N GLY A 31 -37.98 -69.49 -24.10
CA GLY A 31 -37.63 -69.38 -22.70
C GLY A 31 -36.15 -68.95 -22.44
N THR A 32 -35.20 -69.56 -23.21
CA THR A 32 -33.78 -69.26 -23.00
C THR A 32 -33.41 -67.83 -23.37
N ILE A 33 -34.05 -67.27 -24.39
CA ILE A 33 -33.86 -65.88 -24.79
C ILE A 33 -34.41 -64.93 -23.72
N VAL A 34 -35.53 -65.25 -23.14
CA VAL A 34 -36.14 -64.47 -22.05
C VAL A 34 -35.21 -64.49 -20.81
N GLU A 35 -34.71 -65.71 -20.44
CA GLU A 35 -33.77 -65.84 -19.29
C GLU A 35 -32.46 -65.01 -19.50
N ILE A 36 -31.88 -65.07 -20.70
CA ILE A 36 -30.69 -64.27 -21.02
C ILE A 36 -31.00 -62.75 -20.91
N ARG A 37 -32.15 -62.31 -21.41
CA ARG A 37 -32.57 -60.90 -21.33
C ARG A 37 -32.76 -60.48 -19.87
N ASP A 38 -33.39 -61.33 -19.06
CA ASP A 38 -33.58 -61.03 -17.62
C ASP A 38 -32.27 -61.00 -16.86
N HIS A 39 -31.34 -61.89 -17.18
CA HIS A 39 -29.99 -61.85 -16.63
C HIS A 39 -29.23 -60.57 -17.03
N LEU A 40 -29.28 -60.18 -18.30
CA LEU A 40 -28.65 -58.95 -18.75
C LEU A 40 -29.26 -57.70 -18.10
N LYS A 41 -30.60 -57.70 -17.89
CA LYS A 41 -31.27 -56.65 -17.15
C LYS A 41 -30.77 -56.56 -15.71
N LYS A 42 -30.69 -57.66 -14.99
CA LYS A 42 -30.17 -57.74 -13.63
C LYS A 42 -28.70 -57.27 -13.53
N VAL A 43 -27.86 -57.71 -14.48
CA VAL A 43 -26.45 -57.25 -14.54
C VAL A 43 -26.36 -55.73 -14.75
N ARG A 44 -27.20 -55.19 -15.64
CA ARG A 44 -27.25 -53.76 -15.89
C ARG A 44 -27.69 -52.98 -14.64
N GLU A 45 -28.75 -53.42 -13.99
CA GLU A 45 -29.23 -52.82 -12.72
C GLU A 45 -28.14 -52.85 -11.63
N GLN A 46 -27.41 -53.97 -11.51
CA GLN A 46 -26.29 -54.06 -10.56
C GLN A 46 -25.13 -53.13 -10.93
N CYS A 47 -24.80 -52.99 -12.22
CA CYS A 47 -23.78 -52.03 -12.67
C CYS A 47 -24.19 -50.60 -12.38
N ASP A 48 -25.46 -50.26 -12.61
CA ASP A 48 -25.99 -48.93 -12.35
C ASP A 48 -25.93 -48.61 -10.84
N ILE A 49 -26.29 -49.55 -9.98
CA ILE A 49 -26.19 -49.40 -8.52
C ILE A 49 -24.72 -49.19 -8.09
N LEU A 50 -23.79 -49.99 -8.62
CA LEU A 50 -22.37 -49.87 -8.32
C LEU A 50 -21.79 -48.54 -8.79
N MET A 51 -22.18 -48.07 -9.97
CA MET A 51 -21.78 -46.76 -10.47
C MET A 51 -22.30 -45.63 -9.59
N LEU A 52 -23.56 -45.69 -9.18
CA LEU A 52 -24.14 -44.68 -8.27
C LEU A 52 -23.43 -44.69 -6.91
N ALA A 53 -23.11 -45.86 -6.36
CA ALA A 53 -22.34 -45.94 -5.11
C ALA A 53 -20.92 -45.41 -5.24
N GLN A 54 -20.26 -45.62 -6.38
CA GLN A 54 -18.93 -45.03 -6.64
C GLN A 54 -19.02 -43.51 -6.80
N ILE A 55 -20.03 -42.99 -7.51
CA ILE A 55 -20.25 -41.56 -7.65
C ILE A 55 -20.50 -40.90 -6.29
N ALA A 56 -21.34 -41.50 -5.45
CA ALA A 56 -21.59 -41.01 -4.10
C ALA A 56 -20.31 -41.01 -3.24
N SER A 57 -19.51 -42.07 -3.31
CA SER A 57 -18.21 -42.12 -2.61
C SER A 57 -17.22 -41.07 -3.10
N LEU A 58 -17.16 -40.80 -4.41
CA LEU A 58 -16.33 -39.74 -4.98
C LEU A 58 -16.79 -38.35 -4.55
N HIS A 59 -18.11 -38.15 -4.49
CA HIS A 59 -18.69 -36.90 -4.02
C HIS A 59 -18.31 -36.60 -2.58
N THR A 60 -18.46 -37.59 -1.69
CA THR A 60 -18.03 -37.47 -0.29
C THR A 60 -16.54 -37.15 -0.16
N LYS A 61 -15.68 -37.82 -0.95
CA LYS A 61 -14.23 -37.51 -0.94
C LYS A 61 -13.91 -36.10 -1.45
N LEU A 62 -14.66 -35.62 -2.45
CA LEU A 62 -14.50 -34.25 -2.94
C LEU A 62 -14.92 -33.21 -1.88
N ASP A 63 -16.02 -33.48 -1.16
CA ASP A 63 -16.46 -32.62 -0.06
C ASP A 63 -15.43 -32.60 1.07
N ASP A 64 -14.88 -33.76 1.47
CA ASP A 64 -13.82 -33.86 2.47
C ASP A 64 -12.56 -33.10 2.03
N MET A 65 -12.15 -33.24 0.77
CA MET A 65 -11.01 -32.50 0.22
C MET A 65 -11.28 -30.98 0.20
N SER A 66 -12.49 -30.56 -0.12
CA SER A 66 -12.87 -29.15 -0.10
C SER A 66 -12.74 -28.55 1.30
N VAL A 67 -13.21 -29.26 2.33
CA VAL A 67 -13.06 -28.86 3.74
C VAL A 67 -11.59 -28.73 4.13
N VAL A 68 -10.76 -29.70 3.79
CA VAL A 68 -9.31 -29.68 4.09
C VAL A 68 -8.63 -28.49 3.38
N LEU A 69 -8.97 -28.24 2.12
CA LEU A 69 -8.42 -27.11 1.37
C LEU A 69 -8.81 -25.76 2.01
N HIS A 70 -10.06 -25.60 2.43
CA HIS A 70 -10.51 -24.39 3.13
C HIS A 70 -9.80 -24.19 4.47
N GLN A 71 -9.63 -25.26 5.24
CA GLN A 71 -8.89 -25.21 6.51
C GLN A 71 -7.42 -24.86 6.28
N THR A 72 -6.77 -25.47 5.29
CA THR A 72 -5.38 -25.20 4.94
C THR A 72 -5.20 -23.76 4.46
N ALA A 73 -6.10 -23.26 3.60
CA ALA A 73 -6.08 -21.89 3.14
C ALA A 73 -6.31 -20.87 4.28
N SER A 74 -7.19 -21.22 5.23
CA SER A 74 -7.41 -20.40 6.43
C SER A 74 -6.17 -20.37 7.32
N TRP A 75 -5.57 -21.54 7.58
CA TRP A 75 -4.33 -21.63 8.36
C TRP A 75 -3.17 -20.88 7.70
N MET A 76 -2.99 -21.01 6.38
CA MET A 76 -1.97 -20.26 5.64
C MET A 76 -2.18 -18.75 5.75
N ARG A 77 -3.43 -18.27 5.63
CA ARG A 77 -3.74 -16.85 5.81
C ARG A 77 -3.39 -16.34 7.21
N GLN A 78 -3.76 -17.10 8.25
CA GLN A 78 -3.44 -16.76 9.64
C GLN A 78 -1.93 -16.77 9.90
N SER A 79 -1.22 -17.77 9.39
CA SER A 79 0.24 -17.87 9.50
C SER A 79 0.95 -16.71 8.78
N ASN A 80 0.50 -16.34 7.57
CA ASN A 80 1.04 -15.21 6.84
C ASN A 80 0.77 -13.89 7.55
N LEU A 81 -0.43 -13.70 8.11
CA LEU A 81 -0.77 -12.50 8.86
C LEU A 81 0.11 -12.38 10.12
N ALA A 82 0.29 -13.45 10.89
CA ALA A 82 1.15 -13.46 12.06
C ALA A 82 2.62 -13.17 11.70
N ALA A 83 3.12 -13.75 10.60
CA ALA A 83 4.47 -13.48 10.10
C ALA A 83 4.64 -12.01 9.67
N SER A 84 3.64 -11.42 9.00
CA SER A 84 3.63 -10.01 8.61
C SER A 84 3.67 -9.10 9.84
N GLN A 85 2.81 -9.34 10.83
CA GLN A 85 2.78 -8.57 12.08
C GLN A 85 4.10 -8.64 12.87
N LEU A 86 4.72 -9.82 12.91
CA LEU A 86 6.04 -10.00 13.54
C LEU A 86 7.11 -9.20 12.79
N HIS A 87 7.08 -9.23 11.46
CA HIS A 87 8.00 -8.49 10.60
C HIS A 87 7.88 -6.97 10.83
N GLU A 88 6.65 -6.44 10.79
CA GLU A 88 6.40 -5.02 11.08
C GLU A 88 6.87 -4.62 12.49
N SER A 89 6.62 -5.46 13.48
CA SER A 89 7.08 -5.23 14.85
C SER A 89 8.61 -5.16 14.96
N ASN A 90 9.31 -6.05 14.24
CA ASN A 90 10.76 -6.06 14.19
C ASN A 90 11.33 -4.82 13.47
N LEU A 91 10.72 -4.43 12.35
CA LEU A 91 11.09 -3.20 11.63
C LEU A 91 10.91 -1.95 12.50
N ARG A 92 9.78 -1.83 13.21
CA ARG A 92 9.56 -0.71 14.13
C ARG A 92 10.62 -0.64 15.24
N LYS A 93 10.99 -1.77 15.81
CA LYS A 93 12.07 -1.84 16.80
C LYS A 93 13.41 -1.44 16.22
N LEU A 94 13.75 -1.97 15.03
CA LEU A 94 15.00 -1.68 14.33
C LEU A 94 15.15 -0.18 14.05
N LEU A 95 14.09 0.46 13.59
CA LEU A 95 14.05 1.88 13.28
C LEU A 95 13.83 2.78 14.52
N SER A 96 13.72 2.20 15.71
CA SER A 96 13.47 2.90 16.97
C SER A 96 12.18 3.73 16.96
N ILE A 97 11.15 3.25 16.26
CA ILE A 97 9.86 3.93 16.16
C ILE A 97 9.03 3.64 17.41
N ASP A 98 8.62 4.70 18.11
CA ASP A 98 7.73 4.56 19.26
C ASP A 98 6.37 4.01 18.81
N SER A 99 5.93 2.91 19.43
CA SER A 99 4.62 2.30 19.19
C SER A 99 3.43 3.24 19.49
N ARG A 100 3.70 4.34 20.19
CA ARG A 100 2.71 5.39 20.50
C ARG A 100 2.64 6.51 19.47
N SER A 101 3.43 6.45 18.40
CA SER A 101 3.36 7.45 17.34
C SER A 101 2.00 7.37 16.63
N THR A 102 1.17 8.40 16.87
CA THR A 102 -0.19 8.49 16.32
C THR A 102 -0.26 9.31 15.03
N ASN A 103 0.90 9.58 14.41
CA ASN A 103 0.98 10.51 13.26
C ASN A 103 0.82 9.82 11.91
N THR A 104 0.61 8.52 11.93
CA THR A 104 0.39 7.67 10.76
C THR A 104 -0.76 6.71 11.01
N GLY A 105 -1.35 6.19 9.95
CA GLY A 105 -2.50 5.28 10.04
C GLY A 105 -3.86 5.99 10.01
N PRO A 106 -4.95 5.22 9.97
CA PRO A 106 -6.31 5.74 9.86
C PRO A 106 -6.69 6.70 11.00
N ASP A 107 -6.28 6.39 12.22
CA ASP A 107 -6.57 7.21 13.40
C ASP A 107 -5.92 8.60 13.31
N ALA A 108 -4.72 8.69 12.73
CA ALA A 108 -4.05 9.96 12.49
C ALA A 108 -4.80 10.83 11.47
N LEU A 109 -5.30 10.21 10.39
CA LEU A 109 -6.08 10.89 9.36
C LEU A 109 -7.41 11.40 9.92
N ASP A 110 -8.08 10.61 10.74
CA ASP A 110 -9.35 10.99 11.36
C ASP A 110 -9.15 12.06 12.44
N SER A 111 -8.09 11.95 13.22
CA SER A 111 -7.70 12.96 14.22
C SER A 111 -7.41 14.31 13.54
N LEU A 112 -6.58 14.34 12.50
CA LEU A 112 -6.31 15.57 11.73
C LEU A 112 -7.59 16.11 11.09
N GLY A 113 -8.40 15.25 10.48
CA GLY A 113 -9.68 15.66 9.90
C GLY A 113 -10.64 16.29 10.94
N SER A 114 -10.63 15.79 12.16
CA SER A 114 -11.41 16.33 13.26
C SER A 114 -10.86 17.68 13.75
N LEU A 115 -9.55 17.80 13.90
CA LEU A 115 -8.89 19.08 14.23
C LEU A 115 -9.15 20.15 13.16
N LEU A 116 -9.06 19.80 11.90
CA LEU A 116 -9.36 20.72 10.80
C LEU A 116 -10.82 21.19 10.83
N ARG A 117 -11.78 20.28 11.00
CA ARG A 117 -13.20 20.62 11.13
C ARG A 117 -13.48 21.51 12.32
N ASN A 118 -12.92 21.19 13.48
CA ASN A 118 -13.13 21.97 14.71
C ASN A 118 -12.49 23.36 14.64
N SER A 119 -11.51 23.56 13.78
CA SER A 119 -10.89 24.89 13.54
C SER A 119 -11.74 25.79 12.61
N PHE A 120 -12.76 25.24 11.94
CA PHE A 120 -13.62 25.96 11.00
C PHE A 120 -14.39 27.12 11.60
N PRO A 121 -15.04 27.02 12.78
CA PRO A 121 -15.81 28.12 13.38
C PRO A 121 -14.97 29.36 13.68
N GLN A 122 -13.69 29.15 14.01
CA GLN A 122 -12.76 30.26 14.27
C GLN A 122 -12.37 31.02 13.00
N ARG A 123 -12.51 30.42 11.82
CA ARG A 123 -12.27 31.05 10.52
C ARG A 123 -13.31 32.10 10.18
N GLN A 124 -14.60 31.87 10.53
CA GLN A 124 -15.70 32.78 10.24
C GLN A 124 -15.58 34.09 11.01
N SER A 125 -14.99 34.06 12.21
CA SER A 125 -14.84 35.26 13.06
C SER A 125 -13.79 36.23 12.52
N ILE A 126 -12.93 35.83 11.60
CA ILE A 126 -11.84 36.70 11.04
C ILE A 126 -12.26 37.38 9.71
N GLY A 127 -13.53 37.21 9.30
CA GLY A 127 -14.03 37.82 8.04
C GLY A 127 -13.46 37.20 6.76
N VAL A 128 -12.59 36.23 6.87
CA VAL A 128 -12.08 35.43 5.76
C VAL A 128 -12.87 34.11 5.74
N ASN A 129 -13.82 34.00 4.85
CA ASN A 129 -14.58 32.76 4.63
C ASN A 129 -13.83 31.90 3.58
N PRO A 130 -12.81 31.14 3.97
CA PRO A 130 -12.12 30.29 3.03
C PRO A 130 -12.98 29.02 2.84
N GLU A 131 -13.48 28.83 1.62
CA GLU A 131 -13.95 27.49 1.26
C GLU A 131 -12.85 26.46 1.57
N PRO A 132 -13.17 25.32 2.15
CA PRO A 132 -12.20 24.28 2.36
C PRO A 132 -11.56 23.92 1.01
N PRO A 133 -10.26 23.65 0.95
CA PRO A 133 -9.66 23.16 -0.27
C PRO A 133 -10.40 21.89 -0.71
N SER A 134 -10.82 21.86 -1.95
CA SER A 134 -11.28 20.62 -2.58
C SER A 134 -10.16 20.11 -3.48
N LEU A 135 -10.11 18.81 -3.73
CA LEU A 135 -9.13 18.25 -4.67
C LEU A 135 -9.29 18.87 -6.07
N GLY A 136 -10.54 19.21 -6.45
CA GLY A 136 -10.81 19.94 -7.69
C GLY A 136 -10.15 21.32 -7.71
N LEU A 137 -10.23 22.06 -6.60
CA LEU A 137 -9.58 23.36 -6.48
C LEU A 137 -8.04 23.25 -6.54
N LEU A 138 -7.47 22.20 -5.91
CA LEU A 138 -6.02 21.96 -5.99
C LEU A 138 -5.60 21.64 -7.43
N LYS A 139 -6.37 20.88 -8.17
CA LYS A 139 -6.11 20.50 -9.56
C LYS A 139 -6.27 21.64 -10.57
N VAL A 140 -6.94 22.74 -10.21
CA VAL A 140 -6.97 23.95 -11.03
C VAL A 140 -5.61 24.67 -11.00
N ASP A 141 -4.84 24.48 -9.94
CA ASP A 141 -3.49 25.00 -9.86
C ASP A 141 -2.56 24.23 -10.82
N ARG A 142 -1.88 24.96 -11.70
CA ARG A 142 -1.05 24.36 -12.75
C ARG A 142 0.09 23.53 -12.19
N ASP A 143 0.76 23.99 -11.14
CA ASP A 143 1.93 23.31 -10.59
C ASP A 143 1.50 22.04 -9.88
N PHE A 144 0.39 22.08 -9.14
CA PHE A 144 -0.19 20.91 -8.51
C PHE A 144 -0.71 19.90 -9.56
N SER A 145 -1.39 20.37 -10.61
CA SER A 145 -1.85 19.49 -11.68
C SER A 145 -0.68 18.82 -12.38
N SER A 146 0.38 19.58 -12.70
CA SER A 146 1.59 19.03 -13.30
C SER A 146 2.28 18.02 -12.40
N TRP A 147 2.32 18.26 -11.08
CA TRP A 147 2.85 17.29 -10.12
C TRP A 147 1.95 16.06 -10.02
N TRP A 148 0.61 16.23 -9.96
CA TRP A 148 -0.34 15.14 -9.87
C TRP A 148 -0.34 14.20 -11.09
N GLU A 149 -0.02 14.74 -12.26
CA GLU A 149 0.01 14.03 -13.55
C GLU A 149 1.43 13.63 -13.97
N ALA A 150 2.44 13.91 -13.14
CA ALA A 150 3.83 13.62 -13.45
C ALA A 150 4.02 12.11 -13.68
N GLN A 151 4.84 11.79 -14.67
CA GLN A 151 5.25 10.41 -14.96
C GLN A 151 6.69 10.12 -14.52
N ASN A 152 7.36 11.14 -14.02
CA ASN A 152 8.73 11.07 -13.52
C ASN A 152 8.76 11.51 -12.06
N SER A 153 9.76 11.05 -11.33
CA SER A 153 9.96 11.45 -9.93
C SER A 153 9.96 12.97 -9.74
N CYS A 154 9.16 13.44 -8.80
CA CYS A 154 8.98 14.86 -8.56
C CYS A 154 8.76 15.20 -7.08
N LEU A 155 9.44 16.24 -6.58
CA LEU A 155 9.24 16.83 -5.26
C LEU A 155 8.55 18.19 -5.39
N LEU A 156 7.39 18.35 -4.76
CA LEU A 156 6.64 19.61 -4.70
C LEU A 156 6.61 20.14 -3.26
N PRO A 157 7.53 21.05 -2.86
CA PRO A 157 7.39 21.82 -1.64
C PRO A 157 6.34 22.93 -1.84
N ALA A 158 5.22 22.80 -1.15
CA ALA A 158 4.08 23.69 -1.28
C ALA A 158 3.96 24.62 -0.06
N GLY A 159 4.15 25.92 -0.26
CA GLY A 159 4.05 26.95 0.78
C GLY A 159 2.60 27.38 1.02
N GLY A 160 2.06 27.15 2.21
CA GLY A 160 0.72 27.57 2.62
C GLY A 160 0.72 28.68 3.66
N ALA A 161 -0.33 29.49 3.66
CA ALA A 161 -0.52 30.48 4.71
C ALA A 161 -0.94 29.81 6.02
N ASN A 162 -0.26 30.16 7.12
CA ASN A 162 -0.63 29.71 8.45
C ASN A 162 -1.95 30.33 8.91
N TRP A 163 -2.78 29.56 9.56
CA TRP A 163 -3.96 30.10 10.22
C TRP A 163 -3.54 30.85 11.48
N ARG A 164 -3.70 32.15 11.46
CA ARG A 164 -3.47 33.00 12.61
C ARG A 164 -4.73 33.00 13.49
N SER A 165 -4.88 32.07 14.39
CA SER A 165 -5.90 32.18 15.44
C SER A 165 -5.41 31.55 16.74
N GLY A 166 -5.16 32.40 17.74
CA GLY A 166 -4.86 32.00 19.13
C GLY A 166 -3.52 31.32 19.35
N ARG A 167 -3.17 31.11 20.60
CA ARG A 167 -1.90 30.51 21.04
C ARG A 167 -1.68 29.04 20.61
N SER A 168 -2.69 28.37 20.11
CA SER A 168 -2.63 26.97 19.66
C SER A 168 -2.64 26.78 18.15
N ALA A 169 -2.86 27.81 17.35
CA ALA A 169 -3.18 27.69 15.92
C ALA A 169 -1.99 27.78 14.97
N GLY A 170 -0.77 27.88 15.52
CA GLY A 170 0.46 28.00 14.71
C GLY A 170 0.82 26.79 13.87
N THR A 171 0.17 25.65 14.08
CA THR A 171 0.57 24.36 13.51
C THR A 171 -0.21 23.92 12.30
N LEU A 172 -1.42 24.43 12.09
CA LEU A 172 -2.24 24.10 10.93
C LEU A 172 -2.16 25.21 9.89
N ASN A 173 -1.99 24.83 8.63
CA ASN A 173 -2.24 25.72 7.51
C ASN A 173 -3.35 25.15 6.63
N TRP A 174 -3.84 25.94 5.68
CA TRP A 174 -4.93 25.46 4.82
C TRP A 174 -4.49 24.31 3.89
N LEU A 175 -3.19 24.16 3.59
CA LEU A 175 -2.68 23.04 2.81
C LEU A 175 -2.70 21.73 3.57
N SER A 176 -2.75 21.73 4.93
CA SER A 176 -2.90 20.49 5.71
C SER A 176 -4.19 19.76 5.34
N GLU A 177 -5.27 20.49 5.03
CA GLU A 177 -6.50 19.89 4.52
C GLU A 177 -6.30 19.34 3.09
N GLY A 178 -5.54 20.06 2.27
CA GLY A 178 -5.14 19.59 0.94
C GLY A 178 -4.34 18.29 1.00
N ALA A 179 -3.34 18.21 1.88
CA ALA A 179 -2.55 17.00 2.11
C ALA A 179 -3.44 15.82 2.53
N LEU A 180 -4.38 16.04 3.46
CA LEU A 180 -5.34 15.03 3.89
C LEU A 180 -6.21 14.53 2.73
N LEU A 181 -6.70 15.42 1.87
CA LEU A 181 -7.49 15.05 0.69
C LEU A 181 -6.69 14.25 -0.31
N VAL A 182 -5.43 14.62 -0.54
CA VAL A 182 -4.49 13.87 -1.40
C VAL A 182 -4.31 12.46 -0.88
N ILE A 183 -3.96 12.29 0.40
CA ILE A 183 -3.75 10.98 1.02
C ILE A 183 -5.00 10.11 0.87
N LYS A 184 -6.18 10.62 1.26
CA LYS A 184 -7.44 9.88 1.16
C LYS A 184 -7.73 9.45 -0.27
N LYS A 185 -7.47 10.32 -1.24
CA LYS A 185 -7.68 10.00 -2.66
C LYS A 185 -6.74 8.91 -3.16
N LEU A 186 -5.47 8.96 -2.80
CA LEU A 186 -4.49 7.93 -3.14
C LEU A 186 -4.85 6.58 -2.51
N GLN A 187 -5.30 6.58 -1.25
CA GLN A 187 -5.78 5.36 -0.57
C GLN A 187 -7.03 4.78 -1.24
N GLU A 188 -8.01 5.61 -1.63
CA GLU A 188 -9.17 5.18 -2.40
C GLU A 188 -8.77 4.50 -3.72
N GLN A 189 -7.73 5.00 -4.37
CA GLN A 189 -7.17 4.45 -5.61
C GLN A 189 -6.29 3.22 -5.38
N ARG A 190 -6.09 2.81 -4.12
CA ARG A 190 -5.18 1.73 -3.72
C ARG A 190 -3.75 1.94 -4.21
N THR A 191 -3.34 3.18 -4.29
CA THR A 191 -1.98 3.56 -4.68
C THR A 191 -1.04 3.42 -3.47
N GLN A 192 0.23 3.08 -3.71
CA GLN A 192 1.24 3.02 -2.68
C GLN A 192 1.54 4.42 -2.17
N VAL A 193 1.15 4.74 -0.93
CA VAL A 193 1.33 6.06 -0.32
C VAL A 193 1.92 5.95 1.07
N ALA A 194 3.09 6.58 1.27
CA ALA A 194 3.64 6.85 2.58
C ALA A 194 3.26 8.27 3.00
N TYR A 195 2.92 8.48 4.26
CA TYR A 195 2.57 9.83 4.72
C TYR A 195 2.93 10.06 6.16
N TYR A 196 3.18 11.32 6.50
CA TYR A 196 3.39 11.77 7.86
C TYR A 196 2.67 13.09 8.09
N LEU A 197 1.88 13.13 9.16
CA LEU A 197 1.10 14.30 9.55
C LEU A 197 1.72 14.88 10.81
N VAL A 198 2.41 16.00 10.68
CA VAL A 198 3.03 16.68 11.83
C VAL A 198 1.93 17.36 12.64
N GLN A 199 1.45 16.66 13.67
CA GLN A 199 0.51 17.21 14.63
C GLN A 199 1.31 17.72 15.85
N SER A 200 1.36 19.03 16.04
CA SER A 200 1.84 19.54 17.33
C SER A 200 0.71 19.44 18.34
N THR A 201 0.88 18.58 19.33
CA THR A 201 0.00 18.57 20.49
C THR A 201 0.35 19.77 21.36
N PRO A 202 -0.60 20.69 21.62
CA PRO A 202 -0.38 21.74 22.59
C PRO A 202 -0.39 21.10 23.99
N LEU A 203 0.73 20.62 24.47
CA LEU A 203 0.91 20.39 25.89
C LEU A 203 1.08 21.76 26.56
N ILE A 204 0.38 21.93 27.67
CA ILE A 204 0.29 23.17 28.46
C ILE A 204 1.68 23.83 28.57
N GLY A 205 1.93 24.88 27.80
CA GLY A 205 3.11 25.75 27.93
C GLY A 205 4.33 25.44 27.06
N LYS A 206 4.41 24.29 26.37
CA LYS A 206 5.50 24.02 25.41
C LYS A 206 4.91 23.35 24.17
N ILE A 207 5.25 23.89 22.99
CA ILE A 207 5.00 23.22 21.72
C ILE A 207 6.05 22.10 21.61
N HIS A 208 5.66 20.84 21.84
CA HIS A 208 6.55 19.75 21.48
C HIS A 208 6.60 19.66 19.97
N ARG A 209 7.69 20.12 19.40
CA ARG A 209 7.99 19.89 17.99
C ARG A 209 8.25 18.41 17.78
N ARG A 210 7.86 17.87 16.66
CA ARG A 210 8.15 16.50 16.31
C ARG A 210 9.60 16.40 15.83
N SER A 211 10.25 15.32 16.23
CA SER A 211 11.59 15.06 15.77
C SER A 211 11.61 14.75 14.27
N LEU A 212 12.50 15.40 13.54
CA LEU A 212 12.76 15.07 12.14
C LEU A 212 13.18 13.60 11.98
N ARG A 213 13.83 13.04 13.00
CA ARG A 213 14.16 11.62 13.10
C ARG A 213 12.91 10.74 13.06
N ASP A 214 11.88 11.08 13.84
CA ASP A 214 10.62 10.31 13.89
C ASP A 214 9.91 10.34 12.55
N VAL A 215 9.87 11.50 11.90
CA VAL A 215 9.29 11.65 10.54
C VAL A 215 10.01 10.73 9.55
N THR A 216 11.33 10.78 9.56
CA THR A 216 12.16 10.02 8.62
C THR A 216 12.05 8.52 8.90
N ALA A 217 12.13 8.10 10.16
CA ALA A 217 12.00 6.70 10.54
C ALA A 217 10.64 6.11 10.13
N GLU A 218 9.56 6.84 10.35
CA GLU A 218 8.21 6.40 10.01
C GLU A 218 8.02 6.31 8.47
N LEU A 219 8.57 7.25 7.71
CA LEU A 219 8.53 7.18 6.24
C LEU A 219 9.32 5.98 5.72
N VAL A 220 10.53 5.76 6.23
CA VAL A 220 11.35 4.57 5.90
C VAL A 220 10.57 3.29 6.19
N PHE A 221 9.93 3.21 7.37
CA PHE A 221 9.12 2.07 7.75
C PHE A 221 7.96 1.83 6.77
N GLN A 222 7.16 2.87 6.48
CA GLN A 222 6.01 2.73 5.58
C GLN A 222 6.43 2.29 4.17
N ILE A 223 7.50 2.89 3.62
CA ILE A 223 8.01 2.52 2.30
C ILE A 223 8.52 1.08 2.29
N ALA A 224 9.20 0.64 3.35
CA ALA A 224 9.66 -0.74 3.48
C ALA A 224 8.50 -1.74 3.53
N VAL A 225 7.43 -1.43 4.28
CA VAL A 225 6.25 -2.29 4.41
C VAL A 225 5.42 -2.37 3.12
N MET A 226 5.43 -1.32 2.27
CA MET A 226 4.72 -1.35 0.98
C MET A 226 5.15 -2.53 0.08
N ARG A 227 6.26 -3.16 0.39
CA ARG A 227 6.81 -4.27 -0.38
C ARG A 227 6.79 -5.59 0.38
N GLU A 228 5.59 -5.99 0.87
CA GLU A 228 5.38 -7.19 1.69
C GLU A 228 6.04 -8.46 1.14
N ASP A 229 6.04 -8.67 -0.17
CA ASP A 229 6.55 -9.92 -0.78
C ASP A 229 8.07 -9.92 -1.01
N GLY A 230 8.71 -8.75 -1.19
CA GLY A 230 10.13 -8.63 -1.51
C GLY A 230 11.03 -8.47 -0.29
N PHE A 231 10.51 -7.87 0.78
CA PHE A 231 11.33 -7.42 1.91
C PHE A 231 11.55 -8.49 3.00
N ARG A 232 10.77 -9.58 2.99
CA ARG A 232 10.93 -10.67 3.98
C ARG A 232 12.29 -11.36 3.92
N GLY A 233 12.91 -11.37 2.73
CA GLY A 233 14.27 -11.91 2.54
C GLY A 233 15.40 -10.91 2.75
N GLU A 234 15.07 -9.61 2.90
CA GLU A 234 16.05 -8.52 2.94
C GLU A 234 16.08 -7.79 4.30
N LEU A 235 15.37 -8.32 5.33
CA LEU A 235 15.40 -7.74 6.67
C LEU A 235 16.83 -7.70 7.22
N ASP A 236 17.59 -8.76 6.99
CA ASP A 236 18.99 -8.85 7.41
C ASP A 236 19.87 -7.78 6.72
N SER A 237 19.55 -7.48 5.45
CA SER A 237 20.22 -6.40 4.72
C SER A 237 19.87 -5.03 5.27
N LEU A 238 18.60 -4.79 5.63
CA LEU A 238 18.17 -3.55 6.26
C LEU A 238 18.75 -3.41 7.66
N GLU A 239 18.76 -4.47 8.46
CA GLU A 239 19.38 -4.52 9.76
C GLU A 239 20.88 -4.21 9.67
N THR A 240 21.57 -4.78 8.70
CA THR A 240 22.96 -4.49 8.41
C THR A 240 23.17 -3.02 8.04
N LEU A 241 22.30 -2.45 7.20
CA LEU A 241 22.35 -1.04 6.82
C LEU A 241 22.10 -0.12 8.02
N VAL A 242 21.08 -0.40 8.84
CA VAL A 242 20.79 0.40 10.04
C VAL A 242 21.95 0.33 11.04
N ASN A 243 22.50 -0.87 11.29
CA ASN A 243 23.58 -1.07 12.26
C ASN A 243 24.93 -0.54 11.77
N SER A 244 25.19 -0.56 10.46
CA SER A 244 26.41 -0.03 9.85
C SER A 244 26.37 1.46 9.55
N SER A 245 25.19 2.06 9.54
CA SER A 245 24.97 3.48 9.28
C SER A 245 25.00 4.30 10.56
N ALA A 246 25.14 5.60 10.41
CA ALA A 246 25.03 6.55 11.50
C ALA A 246 23.55 6.79 11.95
N TRP A 247 22.66 5.81 11.75
CA TRP A 247 21.25 5.91 12.09
C TRP A 247 20.99 6.25 13.57
N ASN A 248 21.83 5.72 14.45
CA ASN A 248 21.71 5.94 15.90
C ASN A 248 22.56 7.11 16.42
N GLU A 249 23.24 7.85 15.53
CA GLU A 249 24.03 9.01 15.95
C GLU A 249 23.15 10.24 16.20
N ASP A 250 23.58 11.08 17.17
CA ASP A 250 22.85 12.30 17.54
C ASP A 250 23.15 13.50 16.60
N SER A 251 23.84 13.27 15.50
CA SER A 251 24.15 14.29 14.50
C SER A 251 23.12 14.26 13.38
N ALA A 252 22.39 15.37 13.19
CA ALA A 252 21.39 15.50 12.13
C ALA A 252 21.96 15.16 10.75
N GLY A 253 23.13 15.70 10.40
CA GLY A 253 23.76 15.46 9.09
C GLY A 253 24.09 13.98 8.86
N LYS A 254 24.66 13.30 9.87
CA LYS A 254 25.01 11.89 9.76
C LYS A 254 23.77 10.99 9.69
N PHE A 255 22.75 11.29 10.49
CA PHE A 255 21.48 10.59 10.45
C PHE A 255 20.81 10.74 9.09
N LEU A 256 20.75 11.96 8.54
CA LEU A 256 20.14 12.22 7.25
C LEU A 256 20.86 11.49 6.11
N GLU A 257 22.20 11.39 6.16
CA GLU A 257 22.95 10.59 5.18
C GLU A 257 22.70 9.08 5.34
N ALA A 258 22.55 8.61 6.58
CA ALA A 258 22.10 7.24 6.84
C ALA A 258 20.69 6.99 6.29
N ALA A 259 19.77 7.93 6.50
CA ALA A 259 18.42 7.88 5.96
C ALA A 259 18.42 7.84 4.42
N ARG A 260 19.27 8.65 3.77
CA ARG A 260 19.46 8.60 2.33
C ARG A 260 19.89 7.22 1.86
N THR A 261 20.89 6.64 2.50
CA THR A 261 21.41 5.32 2.17
C THR A 261 20.33 4.24 2.32
N LEU A 262 19.55 4.29 3.41
CA LEU A 262 18.43 3.37 3.64
C LEU A 262 17.33 3.52 2.59
N LEU A 263 16.91 4.74 2.29
CA LEU A 263 15.88 5.00 1.28
C LEU A 263 16.33 4.52 -0.11
N LEU A 264 17.58 4.78 -0.50
CA LEU A 264 18.12 4.27 -1.76
C LEU A 264 18.15 2.73 -1.79
N GLY A 265 18.56 2.10 -0.69
CA GLY A 265 18.53 0.63 -0.55
C GLY A 265 17.12 0.08 -0.70
N ILE A 266 16.12 0.68 -0.03
CA ILE A 266 14.72 0.25 -0.12
C ILE A 266 14.19 0.49 -1.54
N PHE A 267 14.38 1.67 -2.11
CA PHE A 267 13.88 1.97 -3.45
C PHE A 267 14.55 1.15 -4.56
N SER A 268 15.79 0.68 -4.36
CA SER A 268 16.44 -0.21 -5.32
C SER A 268 15.71 -1.54 -5.52
N THR A 269 14.87 -1.91 -4.55
CA THR A 269 14.04 -3.12 -4.62
C THR A 269 12.75 -2.91 -5.41
N PHE A 270 12.36 -1.66 -5.69
CA PHE A 270 11.18 -1.34 -6.49
C PHE A 270 11.49 -1.42 -7.99
N THR A 271 10.54 -1.94 -8.76
CA THR A 271 10.68 -1.96 -10.22
C THR A 271 10.48 -0.55 -10.80
N ALA A 272 11.05 -0.29 -11.96
CA ALA A 272 10.90 1.00 -12.65
C ALA A 272 9.44 1.36 -13.00
N GLN A 273 8.55 0.37 -12.97
CA GLN A 273 7.11 0.58 -13.23
C GLN A 273 6.31 0.94 -11.96
N CYS A 274 6.93 0.82 -10.78
CA CYS A 274 6.28 1.19 -9.53
C CYS A 274 6.19 2.71 -9.41
N GLN A 275 5.05 3.17 -8.92
CA GLN A 275 4.83 4.56 -8.52
C GLN A 275 4.57 4.61 -7.02
N VAL A 276 5.36 5.41 -6.32
CA VAL A 276 5.28 5.60 -4.87
C VAL A 276 4.98 7.06 -4.57
N TRP A 277 3.99 7.30 -3.74
CA TRP A 277 3.62 8.64 -3.29
C TRP A 277 4.08 8.86 -1.86
N ILE A 278 4.62 10.03 -1.58
CA ILE A 278 4.99 10.45 -0.23
C ILE A 278 4.33 11.78 0.06
N VAL A 279 3.59 11.89 1.16
CA VAL A 279 2.93 13.13 1.57
C VAL A 279 3.38 13.48 2.98
N ILE A 280 4.05 14.61 3.13
CA ILE A 280 4.52 15.10 4.42
C ILE A 280 3.82 16.42 4.71
N ASP A 281 2.98 16.45 5.74
CA ASP A 281 2.30 17.67 6.14
C ASP A 281 3.11 18.41 7.21
N ARG A 282 3.41 19.67 6.97
CA ARG A 282 4.05 20.61 7.90
C ARG A 282 5.46 20.19 8.34
N LEU A 283 6.29 19.80 7.38
CA LEU A 283 7.69 19.45 7.67
C LEU A 283 8.45 20.61 8.35
N ASP A 284 8.06 21.85 8.07
CA ASP A 284 8.59 23.07 8.72
C ASP A 284 8.35 23.13 10.24
N GLN A 285 7.51 22.29 10.79
CA GLN A 285 7.24 22.18 12.22
C GLN A 285 8.07 21.10 12.92
N CYS A 286 8.93 20.41 12.18
CA CYS A 286 9.86 19.45 12.75
C CYS A 286 11.13 20.16 13.25
N SER A 287 11.77 19.56 14.25
CA SER A 287 13.07 19.97 14.75
C SER A 287 13.97 18.77 14.99
N TRP A 288 15.27 18.95 14.83
CA TRP A 288 16.26 17.98 15.26
C TRP A 288 16.64 18.16 16.73
N SER A 289 16.78 19.40 17.11
CA SER A 289 17.15 19.83 18.48
C SER A 289 16.17 20.87 19.01
N ASP A 290 16.23 21.15 20.30
CA ASP A 290 15.45 22.24 20.92
C ASP A 290 15.94 23.66 20.54
N ASP A 291 16.94 23.77 19.67
CA ASP A 291 17.59 25.02 19.28
C ASP A 291 16.95 25.57 17.97
N ASP A 292 16.13 26.60 18.10
CA ASP A 292 15.26 27.11 17.03
C ASP A 292 16.00 27.60 15.78
N GLU A 293 17.27 28.07 15.90
CA GLU A 293 18.02 28.57 14.72
C GLU A 293 18.52 27.46 13.80
N LYS A 294 18.74 26.25 14.32
CA LYS A 294 19.25 25.12 13.53
C LYS A 294 18.16 24.32 12.85
N ASP A 295 16.93 24.42 13.32
CA ASP A 295 15.81 23.60 12.82
C ASP A 295 15.50 23.82 11.34
N GLU A 296 15.62 25.06 10.86
CA GLU A 296 15.31 25.39 9.47
C GLU A 296 16.34 24.81 8.50
N ASP A 297 17.60 24.77 8.87
CA ASP A 297 18.66 24.19 8.06
C ASP A 297 18.55 22.66 8.04
N ASP A 298 18.16 22.03 9.13
CA ASP A 298 17.95 20.59 9.20
C ASP A 298 16.76 20.16 8.34
N VAL A 299 15.65 20.91 8.35
CA VAL A 299 14.51 20.67 7.48
C VAL A 299 14.89 20.88 5.99
N ARG A 300 15.69 21.90 5.69
CA ARG A 300 16.21 22.13 4.35
C ARG A 300 17.11 20.99 3.87
N ASN A 301 17.97 20.49 4.74
CA ASN A 301 18.82 19.33 4.47
C ASN A 301 17.98 18.08 4.23
N ALA A 302 16.93 17.85 5.03
CA ALA A 302 16.01 16.74 4.82
C ALA A 302 15.32 16.79 3.45
N LEU A 303 14.86 17.97 3.02
CA LEU A 303 14.31 18.15 1.66
C LEU A 303 15.36 17.91 0.59
N GLY A 304 16.60 18.33 0.81
CA GLY A 304 17.74 18.04 -0.07
C GLY A 304 18.01 16.54 -0.22
N ILE A 305 17.95 15.81 0.88
CA ILE A 305 18.10 14.34 0.87
C ILE A 305 16.96 13.67 0.09
N LEU A 306 15.72 14.06 0.34
CA LEU A 306 14.57 13.52 -0.42
C LEU A 306 14.74 13.80 -1.92
N LEU A 307 15.16 14.99 -2.28
CA LEU A 307 15.40 15.37 -3.68
C LEU A 307 16.54 14.54 -4.31
N SER A 308 17.64 14.36 -3.57
CA SER A 308 18.77 13.51 -4.01
C SER A 308 18.29 12.07 -4.24
N VAL A 309 17.55 11.48 -3.28
CA VAL A 309 17.03 10.12 -3.40
C VAL A 309 16.17 9.96 -4.65
N ILE A 310 15.17 10.83 -4.87
CA ILE A 310 14.27 10.68 -6.01
C ILE A 310 14.95 10.93 -7.35
N SER A 311 16.08 11.66 -7.35
CA SER A 311 16.88 11.86 -8.56
C SER A 311 17.73 10.64 -8.95
N GLU A 312 17.94 9.69 -8.04
CA GLU A 312 18.81 8.53 -8.23
C GLU A 312 18.03 7.22 -8.45
N VAL A 313 16.79 7.14 -7.92
CA VAL A 313 16.00 5.90 -8.00
C VAL A 313 15.39 5.67 -9.38
N ALA A 314 15.15 4.40 -9.71
CA ALA A 314 14.59 3.97 -10.99
C ALA A 314 13.07 4.02 -11.03
N CYS A 315 12.41 3.81 -9.89
CA CYS A 315 10.94 3.91 -9.76
C CYS A 315 10.49 5.37 -9.76
N CYS A 316 9.22 5.60 -10.11
CA CYS A 316 8.63 6.92 -10.03
C CYS A 316 8.25 7.25 -8.58
N VAL A 317 8.82 8.29 -8.00
CA VAL A 317 8.53 8.74 -6.63
C VAL A 317 8.03 10.16 -6.65
N GLU A 318 6.79 10.36 -6.18
CA GLU A 318 6.14 11.65 -6.13
C GLU A 318 5.98 12.13 -4.70
N ILE A 319 6.57 13.27 -4.37
CA ILE A 319 6.60 13.80 -3.02
C ILE A 319 5.86 15.13 -2.95
N LEU A 320 4.86 15.21 -2.10
CA LEU A 320 4.24 16.47 -1.68
C LEU A 320 4.68 16.79 -0.25
N VAL A 321 5.28 17.97 -0.08
CA VAL A 321 5.62 18.48 1.25
C VAL A 321 4.91 19.79 1.48
N THR A 322 4.01 19.86 2.47
CA THR A 322 3.44 21.13 2.86
C THR A 322 4.32 21.83 3.90
N VAL A 323 4.52 23.11 3.74
CA VAL A 323 5.32 23.94 4.64
C VAL A 323 4.67 25.32 4.76
N ASP A 324 5.17 26.18 5.64
CA ASP A 324 4.72 27.57 5.61
C ASP A 324 5.30 28.35 4.41
N ALA A 325 4.60 29.39 3.97
CA ALA A 325 5.01 30.16 2.81
C ALA A 325 6.36 30.90 3.01
N PRO A 326 6.68 31.47 4.20
CA PRO A 326 8.01 32.01 4.48
C PRO A 326 9.13 30.99 4.29
N PHE A 327 8.98 29.77 4.82
CA PHE A 327 9.96 28.70 4.64
C PHE A 327 10.12 28.32 3.17
N ALA A 328 9.02 28.10 2.44
CA ALA A 328 9.05 27.74 1.03
C ALA A 328 9.77 28.82 0.17
N ASN A 329 9.55 30.10 0.48
CA ASN A 329 10.24 31.20 -0.20
C ASN A 329 11.76 31.16 0.07
N ARG A 330 12.17 30.94 1.32
CA ARG A 330 13.60 30.85 1.66
C ARG A 330 14.25 29.60 1.05
N PHE A 331 13.57 28.47 1.05
CA PHE A 331 14.05 27.26 0.37
C PHE A 331 14.30 27.52 -1.12
N ALA A 332 13.36 28.18 -1.79
CA ALA A 332 13.48 28.52 -3.21
C ALA A 332 14.68 29.43 -3.53
N THR A 333 15.03 30.36 -2.60
CA THR A 333 16.09 31.37 -2.82
C THR A 333 17.48 30.93 -2.37
N HIS A 334 17.56 30.02 -1.39
CA HIS A 334 18.82 29.62 -0.74
C HIS A 334 19.19 28.14 -0.97
N SER A 335 18.55 27.47 -1.93
CA SER A 335 18.94 26.10 -2.28
C SER A 335 20.40 26.09 -2.75
N SER A 336 21.18 25.18 -2.17
CA SER A 336 22.55 24.87 -2.62
C SER A 336 22.54 24.56 -4.13
N PRO A 337 23.66 24.69 -4.83
CA PRO A 337 23.70 24.42 -6.26
C PRO A 337 23.23 22.97 -6.53
N LEU A 338 22.00 22.84 -6.97
CA LEU A 338 21.39 21.56 -7.31
C LEU A 338 22.02 21.02 -8.60
N SER A 339 22.23 19.73 -8.68
CA SER A 339 22.58 19.03 -9.92
C SER A 339 21.48 19.25 -10.97
N LYS A 340 21.81 19.00 -12.23
CA LYS A 340 20.82 19.10 -13.32
C LYS A 340 19.61 18.20 -13.05
N ARG A 341 19.83 16.97 -12.61
CA ARG A 341 18.80 15.99 -12.37
C ARG A 341 17.91 16.34 -11.19
N GLU A 342 18.47 16.84 -10.11
CA GLU A 342 17.71 17.37 -8.98
C GLU A 342 16.82 18.54 -9.36
N ARG A 343 17.31 19.45 -10.23
CA ARG A 343 16.50 20.54 -10.75
C ARG A 343 15.32 20.07 -11.60
N GLU A 344 15.49 19.00 -12.36
CA GLU A 344 14.42 18.40 -13.15
C GLU A 344 13.35 17.72 -12.26
N CYS A 345 13.74 17.23 -11.07
CA CYS A 345 12.83 16.63 -10.10
C CYS A 345 12.15 17.65 -9.16
N LEU A 346 12.57 18.91 -9.15
CA LEU A 346 12.07 19.90 -8.21
C LEU A 346 11.02 20.81 -8.84
N MET A 347 9.80 20.80 -8.30
CA MET A 347 8.73 21.74 -8.64
C MET A 347 8.50 22.68 -7.46
N LEU A 348 8.86 23.95 -7.59
CA LEU A 348 8.73 24.94 -6.51
C LEU A 348 7.39 25.66 -6.56
N LYS A 349 6.63 25.59 -5.45
CA LYS A 349 5.43 26.39 -5.21
C LYS A 349 5.60 27.23 -3.95
N PRO A 350 6.41 28.32 -4.00
CA PRO A 350 6.80 29.06 -2.81
C PRO A 350 5.63 29.68 -2.05
N GLN A 351 4.56 30.02 -2.75
CA GLN A 351 3.36 30.59 -2.15
C GLN A 351 2.12 30.13 -2.90
N TRP A 352 1.32 29.31 -2.25
CA TRP A 352 -0.02 29.00 -2.72
C TRP A 352 -0.95 30.12 -2.27
N ARG A 353 -1.18 31.06 -3.13
CA ARG A 353 -2.19 32.09 -2.91
C ARG A 353 -3.54 31.54 -3.32
N ARG A 354 -4.47 31.61 -2.41
CA ARG A 354 -5.86 31.54 -2.76
C ARG A 354 -6.14 32.75 -3.68
N GLU A 355 -6.50 32.50 -4.91
CA GLU A 355 -7.14 33.54 -5.71
C GLU A 355 -8.49 33.81 -5.02
N SER A 356 -8.53 34.89 -4.24
CA SER A 356 -9.80 35.43 -3.77
C SER A 356 -10.60 35.69 -5.03
N GLY A 357 -11.68 34.92 -5.23
CA GLY A 357 -12.57 35.08 -6.37
C GLY A 357 -13.18 36.45 -6.45
N LYS A 358 -12.39 37.45 -6.80
CA LYS A 358 -12.86 38.65 -7.46
C LYS A 358 -13.06 38.23 -8.91
N GLY A 359 -14.26 37.73 -9.16
CA GLY A 359 -14.75 37.55 -10.50
C GLY A 359 -14.37 38.79 -11.32
N ARG A 360 -13.60 38.57 -12.35
CA ARG A 360 -13.69 39.43 -13.50
C ARG A 360 -15.11 39.29 -14.09
N LEU A 361 -16.03 40.09 -13.53
CA LEU A 361 -17.16 40.55 -14.29
C LEU A 361 -16.63 41.66 -15.17
N SER A 362 -16.36 41.35 -16.39
CA SER A 362 -16.31 42.29 -17.51
C SER A 362 -16.81 41.56 -18.72
#